data_a528c7906c4a3bfc263f7fbb3a15e155
#
_entry.id   a528c7906c4a3bfc263f7fbb3a15e155
#
_cell.length_a   1.000
_cell.length_b   1.000
_cell.length_c   1.000
_cell.angle_alpha   90.00
_cell.angle_beta   90.00
_cell.angle_gamma   90.00
#
_symmetry.space_group_name_H-M   'P 1'
#
loop_
_entity.id
_entity.type
_entity.pdbx_description
1 polymer ?
#
loop_
_entity_poly.entity_id
_entity_poly.type
_entity_poly.pdbx_seq_one_letter_code
_entity_poly.pdbx_strand_id
1 'polypeptide(L)'
;MIAQDTLVSFIRFIEETEQLKSTLRSAWTATGRHESTAEHTWRLALFASLFQPFYPELDWPKTLLMCLIHDLGELYGGDISAAALPDENEKYREERHAVEKVFGLLPPDTGKRYLAIWQEYNDNATPEAHLVKALDKAETILQHTQGKNPDGFDYAFNLEYGKTLFGDGGPLSALRKMLDERTAGKIGK
;
A
#
# COMPACT_ATOMS: atom_id res chain seq x y z
N MET A 1 5.92 -30.69 -14.67
CA MET A 1 5.80 -29.61 -15.67
C MET A 1 4.58 -28.75 -15.30
N ILE A 2 4.69 -27.42 -15.41
CA ILE A 2 3.53 -26.52 -15.21
C ILE A 2 2.58 -26.65 -16.42
N ALA A 3 1.27 -26.68 -16.16
CA ALA A 3 0.26 -26.76 -17.24
C ALA A 3 0.24 -25.44 -18.05
N GLN A 4 0.01 -25.55 -19.36
CA GLN A 4 -0.05 -24.37 -20.24
C GLN A 4 -1.16 -23.40 -19.81
N ASP A 5 -2.32 -23.89 -19.41
CA ASP A 5 -3.45 -23.07 -18.94
C ASP A 5 -3.09 -22.26 -17.70
N THR A 6 -2.24 -22.82 -16.81
CA THR A 6 -1.72 -22.09 -15.65
C THR A 6 -0.85 -20.90 -16.07
N LEU A 7 0.03 -21.10 -17.06
CA LEU A 7 0.85 -20.01 -17.58
C LEU A 7 0.00 -18.92 -18.26
N VAL A 8 -1.04 -19.32 -18.99
CA VAL A 8 -1.99 -18.37 -19.59
C VAL A 8 -2.70 -17.56 -18.50
N SER A 9 -3.13 -18.19 -17.41
CA SER A 9 -3.72 -17.50 -16.26
C SER A 9 -2.74 -16.47 -15.66
N PHE A 10 -1.47 -16.82 -15.49
CA PHE A 10 -0.46 -15.90 -14.95
C PHE A 10 -0.24 -14.70 -15.87
N ILE A 11 -0.16 -14.93 -17.19
CA ILE A 11 -0.01 -13.85 -18.17
C ILE A 11 -1.19 -12.90 -18.10
N ARG A 12 -2.42 -13.41 -18.11
CA ARG A 12 -3.65 -12.59 -18.01
C ARG A 12 -3.70 -11.77 -16.73
N PHE A 13 -3.31 -12.35 -15.61
CA PHE A 13 -3.25 -11.63 -14.33
C PHE A 13 -2.24 -10.48 -14.40
N ILE A 14 -1.04 -10.73 -14.92
CA ILE A 14 0.01 -9.69 -15.05
C ILE A 14 -0.41 -8.60 -16.04
N GLU A 15 -1.05 -8.98 -17.17
CA GLU A 15 -1.60 -8.00 -18.13
C GLU A 15 -2.65 -7.11 -17.48
N GLU A 16 -3.57 -7.67 -16.68
CA GLU A 16 -4.62 -6.89 -16.00
C GLU A 16 -4.04 -5.95 -14.94
N THR A 17 -3.02 -6.38 -14.19
CA THR A 17 -2.37 -5.55 -13.16
C THR A 17 -1.57 -4.37 -13.73
N GLU A 18 -1.34 -4.33 -15.04
CA GLU A 18 -0.71 -3.19 -15.73
C GLU A 18 -1.44 -1.87 -15.46
N GLN A 19 -2.76 -1.90 -15.29
CA GLN A 19 -3.59 -0.72 -15.02
C GLN A 19 -3.12 0.04 -13.77
N LEU A 20 -2.53 -0.64 -12.79
CA LEU A 20 -2.03 0.00 -11.56
C LEU A 20 -0.91 1.03 -11.83
N LYS A 21 -0.21 0.92 -12.96
CA LYS A 21 0.78 1.92 -13.40
C LYS A 21 0.15 3.24 -13.81
N SER A 22 -1.14 3.22 -14.18
CA SER A 22 -1.91 4.38 -14.61
C SER A 22 -2.89 4.87 -13.53
N THR A 23 -3.04 4.12 -12.43
CA THR A 23 -3.78 4.52 -11.23
C THR A 23 -2.92 5.52 -10.47
N LEU A 24 -3.35 6.80 -10.43
CA LEU A 24 -2.57 7.89 -9.86
C LEU A 24 -3.03 8.22 -8.45
N ARG A 25 -2.06 8.41 -7.56
CA ARG A 25 -2.26 8.78 -6.15
C ARG A 25 -2.26 10.30 -5.94
N SER A 26 -2.85 10.74 -4.83
CA SER A 26 -2.74 12.13 -4.37
C SER A 26 -1.38 12.40 -3.71
N ALA A 27 -0.32 11.94 -4.35
CA ALA A 27 1.07 12.10 -3.96
C ALA A 27 1.93 12.44 -5.19
N TRP A 28 2.97 13.24 -5.01
CA TRP A 28 3.81 13.71 -6.10
C TRP A 28 5.25 13.22 -5.95
N THR A 29 5.84 12.84 -7.07
CA THR A 29 7.27 12.50 -7.14
C THR A 29 8.14 13.75 -6.97
N ALA A 30 9.44 13.56 -6.80
CA ALA A 30 10.41 14.67 -6.73
C ALA A 30 10.46 15.51 -8.02
N THR A 31 9.97 14.98 -9.15
CA THR A 31 9.88 15.71 -10.43
C THR A 31 8.56 16.47 -10.58
N GLY A 32 7.58 16.28 -9.69
CA GLY A 32 6.29 16.98 -9.70
C GLY A 32 5.20 16.31 -10.52
N ARG A 33 5.39 15.06 -10.97
CA ARG A 33 4.29 14.25 -11.49
C ARG A 33 3.60 13.48 -10.36
N HIS A 34 2.35 13.09 -10.56
CA HIS A 34 1.69 12.15 -9.67
C HIS A 34 2.46 10.83 -9.61
N GLU A 35 2.51 10.25 -8.42
CA GLU A 35 2.94 8.87 -8.19
C GLU A 35 1.83 7.92 -8.65
N SER A 36 2.19 6.77 -9.21
CA SER A 36 1.22 5.69 -9.46
C SER A 36 1.15 4.74 -8.27
N THR A 37 0.00 4.07 -8.11
CA THR A 37 -0.18 3.03 -7.08
C THR A 37 0.84 1.89 -7.24
N ALA A 38 1.23 1.54 -8.48
CA ALA A 38 2.28 0.56 -8.73
C ALA A 38 3.66 1.00 -8.20
N GLU A 39 4.02 2.28 -8.31
CA GLU A 39 5.27 2.80 -7.75
C GLU A 39 5.27 2.80 -6.23
N HIS A 40 4.13 3.14 -5.62
CA HIS A 40 3.92 3.05 -4.19
C HIS A 40 4.10 1.63 -3.67
N THR A 41 3.40 0.64 -4.23
CA THR A 41 3.46 -0.75 -3.77
C THR A 41 4.85 -1.35 -3.91
N TRP A 42 5.57 -1.05 -5.01
CA TRP A 42 6.97 -1.43 -5.18
C TRP A 42 7.85 -0.84 -4.08
N ARG A 43 7.71 0.46 -3.82
CA ARG A 43 8.53 1.17 -2.85
C ARG A 43 8.19 0.75 -1.42
N LEU A 44 6.91 0.47 -1.12
CA LEU A 44 6.48 -0.12 0.14
C LEU A 44 7.11 -1.50 0.37
N ALA A 45 7.12 -2.39 -0.64
CA ALA A 45 7.74 -3.71 -0.51
C ALA A 45 9.25 -3.60 -0.24
N LEU A 46 9.93 -2.67 -0.92
CA LEU A 46 11.34 -2.39 -0.66
C LEU A 46 11.54 -1.84 0.76
N PHE A 47 10.70 -0.92 1.21
CA PHE A 47 10.76 -0.35 2.54
C PHE A 47 10.53 -1.43 3.62
N ALA A 48 9.51 -2.27 3.45
CA ALA A 48 9.23 -3.38 4.36
C ALA A 48 10.42 -4.34 4.48
N SER A 49 11.10 -4.65 3.38
CA SER A 49 12.26 -5.55 3.40
C SER A 49 13.39 -5.09 4.33
N LEU A 50 13.52 -3.78 4.57
CA LEU A 50 14.53 -3.21 5.47
C LEU A 50 14.18 -3.45 6.95
N PHE A 51 12.93 -3.78 7.25
CA PHE A 51 12.46 -4.09 8.61
C PHE A 51 12.63 -5.56 8.99
N GLN A 52 12.98 -6.44 8.06
CA GLN A 52 13.17 -7.87 8.32
C GLN A 52 14.07 -8.18 9.52
N PRO A 53 15.22 -7.52 9.73
CA PRO A 53 16.08 -7.81 10.87
C PRO A 53 15.44 -7.47 12.24
N PHE A 54 14.41 -6.63 12.26
CA PHE A 54 13.72 -6.18 13.48
C PHE A 54 12.47 -7.02 13.80
N TYR A 55 11.98 -7.80 12.84
CA TYR A 55 10.79 -8.65 12.94
C TYR A 55 11.05 -10.03 12.31
N PRO A 56 12.07 -10.78 12.80
CA PRO A 56 12.48 -12.05 12.19
C PRO A 56 11.42 -13.16 12.28
N GLU A 57 10.43 -13.01 13.16
CA GLU A 57 9.34 -13.97 13.40
C GLU A 57 8.23 -13.92 12.35
N LEU A 58 8.18 -12.89 11.51
CA LEU A 58 7.12 -12.73 10.51
C LEU A 58 7.33 -13.63 9.29
N ASP A 59 6.23 -14.02 8.63
CA ASP A 59 6.24 -14.65 7.32
C ASP A 59 6.60 -13.61 6.25
N TRP A 60 7.89 -13.45 5.96
CA TRP A 60 8.39 -12.43 5.04
C TRP A 60 7.95 -12.63 3.59
N PRO A 61 7.90 -13.85 3.02
CA PRO A 61 7.26 -14.08 1.73
C PRO A 61 5.82 -13.56 1.66
N LYS A 62 5.01 -13.82 2.71
CA LYS A 62 3.64 -13.30 2.82
C LYS A 62 3.62 -11.78 2.98
N THR A 63 4.46 -11.22 3.83
CA THR A 63 4.56 -9.77 4.08
C THR A 63 4.88 -9.00 2.81
N LEU A 64 5.87 -9.45 2.03
CA LEU A 64 6.23 -8.79 0.77
C LEU A 64 5.15 -8.95 -0.29
N LEU A 65 4.49 -10.11 -0.38
CA LEU A 65 3.34 -10.28 -1.26
C LEU A 65 2.21 -9.33 -0.86
N MET A 66 1.92 -9.20 0.43
CA MET A 66 0.90 -8.28 0.95
C MET A 66 1.19 -6.83 0.52
N CYS A 67 2.44 -6.37 0.62
CA CYS A 67 2.84 -5.04 0.13
C CYS A 67 2.54 -4.84 -1.36
N LEU A 68 2.70 -5.88 -2.18
CA LEU A 68 2.51 -5.79 -3.63
C LEU A 68 1.04 -5.85 -4.06
N ILE A 69 0.16 -6.46 -3.24
CA ILE A 69 -1.22 -6.72 -3.65
C ILE A 69 -2.28 -5.94 -2.88
N HIS A 70 -1.91 -5.23 -1.78
CA HIS A 70 -2.89 -4.58 -0.89
C HIS A 70 -3.77 -3.56 -1.62
N ASP A 71 -3.21 -2.81 -2.57
CA ASP A 71 -3.89 -1.78 -3.36
C ASP A 71 -4.41 -2.28 -4.72
N LEU A 72 -4.41 -3.61 -5.00
CA LEU A 72 -5.01 -4.12 -6.24
C LEU A 72 -6.53 -3.90 -6.31
N GLY A 73 -7.16 -3.57 -5.19
CA GLY A 73 -8.55 -3.10 -5.15
C GLY A 73 -8.79 -1.79 -5.91
N GLU A 74 -7.75 -0.99 -6.10
CA GLU A 74 -7.81 0.31 -6.80
C GLU A 74 -7.75 0.21 -8.33
N LEU A 75 -7.56 -1.00 -8.88
CA LEU A 75 -7.36 -1.22 -10.32
C LEU A 75 -8.45 -0.59 -11.20
N TYR A 76 -9.71 -0.60 -10.75
CA TYR A 76 -10.84 -0.16 -11.56
C TYR A 76 -11.48 1.14 -11.06
N GLY A 77 -11.46 1.38 -9.76
CA GLY A 77 -12.02 2.58 -9.12
C GLY A 77 -11.04 3.75 -8.99
N GLY A 78 -9.74 3.46 -9.08
CA GLY A 78 -8.68 4.43 -8.79
C GLY A 78 -8.37 4.54 -7.30
N ASP A 79 -7.29 5.27 -6.96
CA ASP A 79 -6.95 5.63 -5.58
C ASP A 79 -7.86 6.74 -5.08
N ILE A 80 -8.59 6.50 -4.00
CA ILE A 80 -9.37 7.52 -3.30
C ILE A 80 -8.57 7.95 -2.08
N SER A 81 -8.06 9.18 -2.13
CA SER A 81 -7.27 9.76 -1.04
C SER A 81 -8.02 9.72 0.30
N ALA A 82 -7.35 9.29 1.36
CA ALA A 82 -7.90 9.32 2.71
C ALA A 82 -8.27 10.76 3.17
N ALA A 83 -7.62 11.79 2.61
CA ALA A 83 -7.96 13.18 2.88
C ALA A 83 -9.34 13.59 2.32
N ALA A 84 -9.89 12.84 1.36
CA ALA A 84 -11.24 13.06 0.82
C ALA A 84 -12.36 12.51 1.73
N LEU A 85 -12.01 11.81 2.82
CA LEU A 85 -12.95 11.20 3.79
C LEU A 85 -14.03 10.33 3.11
N PRO A 86 -13.64 9.32 2.31
CA PRO A 86 -14.62 8.45 1.64
C PRO A 86 -15.47 7.66 2.65
N ASP A 87 -16.63 7.16 2.19
CA ASP A 87 -17.35 6.11 2.93
C ASP A 87 -16.51 4.82 2.89
N GLU A 88 -15.90 4.47 4.02
CA GLU A 88 -15.00 3.32 4.13
C GLU A 88 -15.70 1.98 3.80
N ASN A 89 -17.01 1.86 4.06
CA ASN A 89 -17.75 0.65 3.75
C ASN A 89 -18.02 0.52 2.24
N GLU A 90 -18.28 1.64 1.57
CA GLU A 90 -18.48 1.68 0.11
C GLU A 90 -17.15 1.41 -0.60
N LYS A 91 -16.09 2.13 -0.21
CA LYS A 91 -14.73 1.90 -0.71
C LYS A 91 -14.31 0.44 -0.57
N TYR A 92 -14.46 -0.14 0.61
CA TYR A 92 -14.13 -1.55 0.85
C TYR A 92 -14.89 -2.51 -0.07
N ARG A 93 -16.20 -2.27 -0.30
CA ARG A 93 -17.01 -3.13 -1.19
C ARG A 93 -16.54 -3.06 -2.65
N GLU A 94 -16.21 -1.86 -3.12
CA GLU A 94 -15.70 -1.66 -4.47
C GLU A 94 -14.33 -2.31 -4.65
N GLU A 95 -13.41 -2.08 -3.74
CA GLU A 95 -12.09 -2.70 -3.75
C GLU A 95 -12.17 -4.23 -3.65
N ARG A 96 -13.04 -4.76 -2.78
CA ARG A 96 -13.27 -6.19 -2.68
C ARG A 96 -13.76 -6.79 -3.98
N HIS A 97 -14.72 -6.15 -4.64
CA HIS A 97 -15.20 -6.60 -5.95
C HIS A 97 -14.07 -6.60 -6.99
N ALA A 98 -13.23 -5.57 -6.98
CA ALA A 98 -12.07 -5.46 -7.86
C ALA A 98 -11.06 -6.61 -7.66
N VAL A 99 -10.68 -6.91 -6.41
CA VAL A 99 -9.73 -8.00 -6.13
C VAL A 99 -10.34 -9.38 -6.40
N GLU A 100 -11.62 -9.60 -6.15
CA GLU A 100 -12.31 -10.85 -6.50
C GLU A 100 -12.25 -11.08 -8.02
N LYS A 101 -12.43 -10.04 -8.82
CA LYS A 101 -12.32 -10.09 -10.28
C LYS A 101 -10.88 -10.39 -10.72
N VAL A 102 -9.88 -9.64 -10.25
CA VAL A 102 -8.50 -9.80 -10.73
C VAL A 102 -7.86 -11.08 -10.22
N PHE A 103 -8.09 -11.48 -8.95
CA PHE A 103 -7.59 -12.76 -8.43
C PHE A 103 -8.32 -13.97 -9.04
N GLY A 104 -9.56 -13.79 -9.55
CA GLY A 104 -10.28 -14.79 -10.31
C GLY A 104 -9.62 -15.17 -11.65
N LEU A 105 -8.65 -14.37 -12.14
CA LEU A 105 -7.85 -14.73 -13.32
C LEU A 105 -6.78 -15.79 -13.00
N LEU A 106 -6.43 -15.96 -11.74
CA LEU A 106 -5.43 -16.92 -11.28
C LEU A 106 -6.04 -18.32 -11.14
N PRO A 107 -5.21 -19.39 -11.11
CA PRO A 107 -5.67 -20.71 -10.71
C PRO A 107 -6.38 -20.65 -9.35
N PRO A 108 -7.47 -21.41 -9.12
CA PRO A 108 -8.38 -21.25 -7.99
C PRO A 108 -7.69 -21.18 -6.61
N ASP A 109 -6.72 -22.04 -6.35
CA ASP A 109 -6.01 -22.06 -5.07
C ASP A 109 -5.10 -20.83 -4.89
N THR A 110 -4.46 -20.37 -5.96
CA THR A 110 -3.64 -19.15 -5.95
C THR A 110 -4.52 -17.92 -5.74
N GLY A 111 -5.63 -17.81 -6.47
CA GLY A 111 -6.58 -16.71 -6.34
C GLY A 111 -7.17 -16.63 -4.93
N LYS A 112 -7.59 -17.76 -4.35
CA LYS A 112 -8.07 -17.83 -2.95
C LYS A 112 -7.01 -17.38 -1.95
N ARG A 113 -5.76 -17.82 -2.13
CA ARG A 113 -4.65 -17.40 -1.26
C ARG A 113 -4.41 -15.88 -1.34
N TYR A 114 -4.43 -15.29 -2.54
CA TYR A 114 -4.22 -13.85 -2.72
C TYR A 114 -5.36 -13.05 -2.09
N LEU A 115 -6.61 -13.50 -2.29
CA LEU A 115 -7.77 -12.87 -1.65
C LEU A 115 -7.70 -12.95 -0.11
N ALA A 116 -7.26 -14.08 0.45
CA ALA A 116 -7.09 -14.22 1.89
C ALA A 116 -6.01 -13.26 2.44
N ILE A 117 -4.89 -13.09 1.74
CA ILE A 117 -3.83 -12.15 2.15
C ILE A 117 -4.32 -10.68 2.05
N TRP A 118 -5.07 -10.34 1.01
CA TRP A 118 -5.67 -9.02 0.86
C TRP A 118 -6.68 -8.74 1.99
N GLN A 119 -7.53 -9.73 2.32
CA GLN A 119 -8.48 -9.64 3.44
C GLN A 119 -7.76 -9.47 4.78
N GLU A 120 -6.69 -10.26 5.02
CA GLU A 120 -5.85 -10.19 6.22
C GLU A 120 -5.27 -8.77 6.42
N TYR A 121 -4.81 -8.12 5.33
CA TYR A 121 -4.37 -6.73 5.35
C TYR A 121 -5.51 -5.79 5.74
N ASN A 122 -6.67 -5.88 5.09
CA ASN A 122 -7.80 -4.99 5.37
C ASN A 122 -8.28 -5.10 6.82
N ASP A 123 -8.39 -6.31 7.33
CA ASP A 123 -8.82 -6.58 8.71
C ASP A 123 -7.76 -6.24 9.77
N ASN A 124 -6.53 -5.92 9.35
CA ASN A 124 -5.39 -5.74 10.26
C ASN A 124 -5.23 -6.93 11.23
N ALA A 125 -5.42 -8.15 10.70
CA ALA A 125 -5.68 -9.34 11.51
C ALA A 125 -4.41 -10.00 12.08
N THR A 126 -3.23 -9.67 11.56
CA THR A 126 -1.97 -10.34 11.90
C THR A 126 -0.83 -9.34 12.13
N PRO A 127 0.27 -9.73 12.79
CA PRO A 127 1.45 -8.90 12.92
C PRO A 127 2.02 -8.44 11.58
N GLU A 128 1.98 -9.29 10.52
CA GLU A 128 2.40 -8.92 9.18
C GLU A 128 1.51 -7.81 8.60
N ALA A 129 0.19 -7.96 8.71
CA ALA A 129 -0.76 -6.94 8.25
C ALA A 129 -0.56 -5.62 8.99
N HIS A 130 -0.34 -5.67 10.31
CA HIS A 130 -0.07 -4.48 11.12
C HIS A 130 1.21 -3.77 10.67
N LEU A 131 2.29 -4.52 10.46
CA LEU A 131 3.56 -3.97 9.95
C LEU A 131 3.36 -3.32 8.58
N VAL A 132 2.70 -4.02 7.63
CA VAL A 132 2.48 -3.50 6.28
C VAL A 132 1.62 -2.24 6.32
N LYS A 133 0.53 -2.20 7.11
CA LYS A 133 -0.30 -1.00 7.27
C LYS A 133 0.48 0.20 7.85
N ALA A 134 1.32 -0.04 8.86
CA ALA A 134 2.14 1.03 9.43
C ALA A 134 3.15 1.57 8.40
N LEU A 135 3.79 0.68 7.65
CA LEU A 135 4.78 1.07 6.64
C LEU A 135 4.15 1.70 5.38
N ASP A 136 2.94 1.31 5.00
CA ASP A 136 2.15 1.96 3.97
C ASP A 136 1.90 3.45 4.32
N LYS A 137 1.43 3.72 5.55
CA LYS A 137 1.26 5.10 6.02
C LYS A 137 2.61 5.85 6.12
N ALA A 138 3.65 5.17 6.56
CA ALA A 138 5.00 5.74 6.61
C ALA A 138 5.53 6.10 5.21
N GLU A 139 5.31 5.22 4.23
CA GLU A 139 5.71 5.42 2.84
C GLU A 139 4.99 6.64 2.23
N THR A 140 3.67 6.73 2.44
CA THR A 140 2.85 7.88 2.01
C THR A 140 3.35 9.19 2.63
N ILE A 141 3.58 9.23 3.95
CA ILE A 141 4.12 10.43 4.63
C ILE A 141 5.51 10.79 4.09
N LEU A 142 6.36 9.79 3.86
CA LEU A 142 7.68 10.00 3.29
C LEU A 142 7.58 10.59 1.88
N GLN A 143 6.67 10.06 1.03
CA GLN A 143 6.42 10.58 -0.31
C GLN A 143 5.92 12.02 -0.26
N HIS A 144 4.96 12.35 0.60
CA HIS A 144 4.48 13.72 0.80
C HIS A 144 5.61 14.68 1.19
N THR A 145 6.52 14.28 2.08
CA THR A 145 7.60 15.16 2.56
C THR A 145 8.76 15.32 1.58
N GLN A 146 8.95 14.40 0.62
CA GLN A 146 10.02 14.47 -0.37
C GLN A 146 9.55 14.92 -1.76
N GLY A 147 8.26 14.78 -2.06
CA GLY A 147 7.67 15.13 -3.34
C GLY A 147 7.70 16.63 -3.63
N LYS A 148 7.62 16.97 -4.91
CA LYS A 148 7.37 18.34 -5.35
C LYS A 148 5.85 18.53 -5.44
N ASN A 149 5.23 18.76 -4.29
CA ASN A 149 3.79 18.91 -4.15
C ASN A 149 3.32 20.28 -4.69
N PRO A 150 2.03 20.43 -5.05
CA PRO A 150 1.45 21.72 -5.44
C PRO A 150 1.45 22.71 -4.28
N ASP A 151 1.30 24.00 -4.62
CA ASP A 151 1.12 25.06 -3.62
C ASP A 151 -0.13 24.79 -2.77
N GLY A 152 -0.01 25.01 -1.47
CA GLY A 152 -1.10 24.77 -0.52
C GLY A 152 -1.31 23.30 -0.12
N PHE A 153 -0.37 22.40 -0.43
CA PHE A 153 -0.45 21.02 0.01
C PHE A 153 -0.51 20.92 1.54
N ASP A 154 -1.51 20.19 2.06
CA ASP A 154 -1.73 20.03 3.50
C ASP A 154 -0.76 19.01 4.13
N TYR A 155 0.38 19.50 4.56
CA TYR A 155 1.34 18.68 5.30
C TYR A 155 0.85 18.32 6.71
N ALA A 156 -0.07 19.10 7.32
CA ALA A 156 -0.53 18.83 8.68
C ALA A 156 -1.33 17.52 8.77
N PHE A 157 -2.01 17.13 7.68
CA PHE A 157 -2.65 15.81 7.55
C PHE A 157 -1.74 14.66 7.97
N ASN A 158 -0.45 14.70 7.61
CA ASN A 158 0.50 13.64 7.91
C ASN A 158 0.68 13.38 9.41
N LEU A 159 0.51 14.39 10.27
CA LEU A 159 0.76 14.28 11.72
C LEU A 159 -0.25 13.35 12.42
N GLU A 160 -1.44 13.21 11.85
CA GLU A 160 -2.49 12.33 12.38
C GLU A 160 -2.68 11.06 11.55
N TYR A 161 -2.23 11.05 10.29
CA TYR A 161 -2.43 9.95 9.36
C TYR A 161 -1.78 8.65 9.85
N GLY A 162 -2.61 7.65 10.13
CA GLY A 162 -2.19 6.32 10.58
C GLY A 162 -1.45 6.28 11.93
N LYS A 163 -1.47 7.34 12.73
CA LYS A 163 -0.67 7.50 13.96
C LYS A 163 -0.80 6.32 14.94
N THR A 164 -2.00 5.76 15.08
CA THR A 164 -2.26 4.65 15.99
C THR A 164 -1.58 3.33 15.59
N LEU A 165 -1.11 3.20 14.34
CA LEU A 165 -0.46 2.00 13.84
C LEU A 165 1.02 1.87 14.28
N PHE A 166 1.62 2.94 14.81
CA PHE A 166 3.06 2.96 15.10
C PHE A 166 3.41 2.54 16.53
N GLY A 167 2.42 2.42 17.42
CA GLY A 167 2.62 2.03 18.83
C GLY A 167 3.45 3.04 19.63
N ASP A 168 3.76 2.67 20.88
CA ASP A 168 4.46 3.54 21.83
C ASP A 168 5.95 3.17 22.03
N GLY A 169 6.51 2.33 21.17
CA GLY A 169 7.91 1.88 21.28
C GLY A 169 8.39 1.09 20.07
N GLY A 170 9.69 0.81 20.06
CA GLY A 170 10.31 -0.01 19.01
C GLY A 170 10.56 0.73 17.70
N PRO A 171 10.90 -0.01 16.62
CA PRO A 171 11.31 0.56 15.34
C PRO A 171 10.26 1.42 14.67
N LEU A 172 8.97 1.04 14.73
CA LEU A 172 7.88 1.79 14.12
C LEU A 172 7.64 3.13 14.81
N SER A 173 7.68 3.17 16.15
CA SER A 173 7.55 4.41 16.91
C SER A 173 8.70 5.38 16.62
N ALA A 174 9.93 4.85 16.54
CA ALA A 174 11.10 5.67 16.17
C ALA A 174 10.97 6.22 14.73
N LEU A 175 10.51 5.38 13.78
CA LEU A 175 10.23 5.81 12.41
C LEU A 175 9.19 6.93 12.39
N ARG A 176 8.08 6.75 13.11
CA ARG A 176 7.01 7.75 13.17
C ARG A 176 7.53 9.11 13.63
N LYS A 177 8.31 9.13 14.70
CA LYS A 177 8.90 10.39 15.22
C LYS A 177 9.73 11.10 14.14
N MET A 178 10.55 10.38 13.40
CA MET A 178 11.36 10.96 12.31
C MET A 178 10.48 11.51 11.18
N LEU A 179 9.36 10.85 10.86
CA LEU A 179 8.41 11.32 9.85
C LEU A 179 7.66 12.58 10.30
N ASP A 180 7.29 12.66 11.58
CA ASP A 180 6.65 13.83 12.17
C ASP A 180 7.59 15.03 12.16
N GLU A 181 8.87 14.85 12.52
CA GLU A 181 9.90 15.89 12.44
C GLU A 181 10.09 16.38 11.00
N ARG A 182 10.13 15.49 10.01
CA ARG A 182 10.20 15.86 8.58
C ARG A 182 8.96 16.64 8.14
N THR A 183 7.77 16.20 8.55
CA THR A 183 6.51 16.88 8.26
C THR A 183 6.48 18.28 8.87
N ALA A 184 6.85 18.43 10.15
CA ALA A 184 6.91 19.73 10.82
C ALA A 184 7.86 20.70 10.09
N GLY A 185 8.98 20.22 9.54
CA GLY A 185 9.88 20.99 8.71
C GLY A 185 9.32 21.49 7.37
N LYS A 186 8.14 21.00 6.96
CA LYS A 186 7.42 21.42 5.72
C LYS A 186 6.27 22.37 6.00
N ILE A 187 5.68 22.34 7.20
CA ILE A 187 4.56 23.21 7.58
C ILE A 187 5.07 24.66 7.66
N GLY A 188 4.38 25.56 6.94
CA GLY A 188 4.68 27.00 6.97
C GLY A 188 5.80 27.47 6.02
N LYS A 189 6.18 26.59 5.05
CA LYS A 189 7.13 26.95 3.97
C LYS A 189 6.35 27.13 2.63
#